data_382ff3ace7a0eaeac744625ed99ea1ef
#
_entry.id   382ff3ace7a0eaeac744625ed99ea1ef
#
_cell.length_a   1.000
_cell.length_b   1.000
_cell.length_c   1.000
_cell.angle_alpha   90.00
_cell.angle_beta   90.00
_cell.angle_gamma   90.00
#
_symmetry.space_group_name_H-M   'P 1'
#
loop_
_entity.id
_entity.type
_entity.pdbx_description
1 polymer ?
#
loop_
_entity_poly.entity_id
_entity_poly.type
_entity_poly.pdbx_seq_one_letter_code
_entity_poly.pdbx_strand_id
1 'polypeptide(L)'
;MSSVNDKKKESQEWGRQAESLVCDWLLTKGYTIRERNWRPTTSRSEIDIIAQTGDTLVFVEVKARTDRDIDPAEAINHNKIKNVVRGANAYMRMQDFDFFYRFDVATVSGNVDNYTLDYLKDAFLPPLQSR
;
A
#
# COMPACT_ATOMS: atom_id res chain seq x y z
N MET A 1 -19.01 15.35 21.76
CA MET A 1 -18.96 15.35 20.29
C MET A 1 -17.53 15.49 19.81
N SER A 2 -17.13 14.63 18.88
CA SER A 2 -15.80 14.73 18.29
C SER A 2 -15.72 15.94 17.37
N SER A 3 -14.67 16.75 17.51
CA SER A 3 -14.39 17.82 16.57
C SER A 3 -13.93 17.25 15.24
N VAL A 4 -13.89 18.07 14.19
CA VAL A 4 -13.36 17.68 12.87
C VAL A 4 -11.92 17.20 13.00
N ASN A 5 -11.12 17.84 13.87
CA ASN A 5 -9.74 17.46 14.12
C ASN A 5 -9.63 16.08 14.77
N ASP A 6 -10.55 15.74 15.68
CA ASP A 6 -10.57 14.43 16.33
C ASP A 6 -10.89 13.32 15.34
N LYS A 7 -11.85 13.54 14.44
CA LYS A 7 -12.20 12.59 13.39
C LYS A 7 -11.03 12.38 12.43
N LYS A 8 -10.30 13.43 12.10
CA LYS A 8 -9.12 13.35 11.23
C LYS A 8 -8.02 12.54 11.91
N LYS A 9 -7.79 12.76 13.20
CA LYS A 9 -6.80 11.99 13.98
C LYS A 9 -7.18 10.51 14.06
N GLU A 10 -8.46 10.22 14.30
CA GLU A 10 -8.96 8.84 14.34
C GLU A 10 -8.75 8.14 13.00
N SER A 11 -9.02 8.83 11.89
CA SER A 11 -8.84 8.30 10.55
C SER A 11 -7.36 8.02 10.26
N GLN A 12 -6.47 8.92 10.64
CA GLN A 12 -5.03 8.73 10.48
C GLN A 12 -4.53 7.57 11.33
N GLU A 13 -5.02 7.45 12.55
CA GLU A 13 -4.67 6.34 13.45
C GLU A 13 -5.13 5.01 12.88
N TRP A 14 -6.37 4.95 12.36
CA TRP A 14 -6.87 3.74 11.72
C TRP A 14 -6.03 3.37 10.50
N GLY A 15 -5.60 4.36 9.71
CA GLY A 15 -4.71 4.14 8.58
C GLY A 15 -3.39 3.48 8.99
N ARG A 16 -2.78 3.96 10.06
CA ARG A 16 -1.52 3.40 10.59
C ARG A 16 -1.74 1.98 11.12
N GLN A 17 -2.83 1.76 11.84
CA GLN A 17 -3.19 0.43 12.34
C GLN A 17 -3.42 -0.55 11.20
N ALA A 18 -4.13 -0.12 10.15
CA ALA A 18 -4.38 -0.93 8.97
C ALA A 18 -3.08 -1.34 8.27
N GLU A 19 -2.13 -0.41 8.12
CA GLU A 19 -0.82 -0.72 7.54
C GLU A 19 -0.10 -1.78 8.36
N SER A 20 -0.14 -1.67 9.69
CA SER A 20 0.47 -2.67 10.56
C SER A 20 -0.19 -4.04 10.41
N LEU A 21 -1.52 -4.07 10.32
CA LEU A 21 -2.26 -5.32 10.11
C LEU A 21 -1.88 -5.97 8.78
N VAL A 22 -1.72 -5.18 7.73
CA VAL A 22 -1.29 -5.69 6.43
C VAL A 22 0.14 -6.22 6.48
N CYS A 23 1.05 -5.52 7.17
CA CYS A 23 2.42 -6.01 7.36
C CYS A 23 2.42 -7.36 8.07
N ASP A 24 1.65 -7.50 9.14
CA ASP A 24 1.54 -8.75 9.89
C ASP A 24 1.00 -9.87 9.00
N TRP A 25 -0.02 -9.57 8.21
CA TRP A 25 -0.59 -10.53 7.28
C TRP A 25 0.45 -10.99 6.25
N LEU A 26 1.20 -10.05 5.67
CA LEU A 26 2.26 -10.36 4.70
C LEU A 26 3.33 -11.26 5.32
N LEU A 27 3.73 -10.97 6.55
CA LEU A 27 4.72 -11.80 7.27
C LEU A 27 4.21 -13.23 7.43
N THR A 28 2.92 -13.41 7.75
CA THR A 28 2.34 -14.76 7.88
C THR A 28 2.33 -15.51 6.56
N LYS A 29 2.35 -14.79 5.42
CA LYS A 29 2.39 -15.38 4.08
C LYS A 29 3.81 -15.58 3.55
N GLY A 30 4.82 -15.31 4.38
CA GLY A 30 6.21 -15.54 4.02
C GLY A 30 6.91 -14.38 3.34
N TYR A 31 6.28 -13.20 3.27
CA TYR A 31 6.93 -11.99 2.73
C TYR A 31 7.88 -11.39 3.75
N THR A 32 8.90 -10.73 3.27
CA THR A 32 9.76 -9.86 4.08
C THR A 32 9.30 -8.42 3.86
N ILE A 33 9.20 -7.65 4.94
CA ILE A 33 8.87 -6.22 4.84
C ILE A 33 10.18 -5.46 4.72
N ARG A 34 10.35 -4.73 3.62
CA ARG A 34 11.56 -3.96 3.37
C ARG A 34 11.44 -2.53 3.85
N GLU A 35 10.30 -1.87 3.54
CA GLU A 35 10.08 -0.48 3.88
C GLU A 35 8.60 -0.25 4.22
N ARG A 36 8.36 0.76 5.04
CA ARG A 36 7.01 1.26 5.32
C ARG A 36 7.01 2.76 5.10
N ASN A 37 5.94 3.26 4.47
CA ASN A 37 5.76 4.70 4.22
C ASN A 37 6.98 5.30 3.54
N TRP A 38 7.46 4.61 2.50
CA TRP A 38 8.67 5.00 1.80
C TRP A 38 8.35 6.01 0.70
N ARG A 39 9.22 6.99 0.54
CA ARG A 39 9.14 7.94 -0.57
C ARG A 39 10.53 8.39 -0.97
N PRO A 40 10.74 8.70 -2.27
CA PRO A 40 12.01 9.25 -2.72
C PRO A 40 12.19 10.67 -2.19
N THR A 41 13.45 11.10 -2.08
CA THR A 41 13.77 12.45 -1.57
C THR A 41 13.29 13.55 -2.51
N THR A 42 13.08 13.24 -3.79
CA THR A 42 12.74 14.20 -4.83
C THR A 42 11.25 14.29 -5.14
N SER A 43 10.42 13.50 -4.44
CA SER A 43 8.99 13.39 -4.75
C SER A 43 8.20 13.14 -3.48
N ARG A 44 6.91 13.51 -3.51
CA ARG A 44 5.95 13.20 -2.44
C ARG A 44 5.22 11.88 -2.67
N SER A 45 5.62 11.13 -3.70
CA SER A 45 5.01 9.85 -4.02
C SER A 45 5.37 8.83 -2.95
N GLU A 46 4.41 8.50 -2.08
CA GLU A 46 4.62 7.58 -0.96
C GLU A 46 4.09 6.19 -1.31
N ILE A 47 4.84 5.18 -0.90
CA ILE A 47 4.43 3.78 -1.00
C ILE A 47 4.22 3.27 0.42
N ASP A 48 3.03 2.76 0.70
CA ASP A 48 2.66 2.36 2.06
C ASP A 48 3.53 1.21 2.57
N ILE A 49 3.72 0.18 1.75
CA ILE A 49 4.54 -0.98 2.12
C ILE A 49 5.33 -1.45 0.90
N ILE A 50 6.61 -1.71 1.09
CA ILE A 50 7.43 -2.42 0.12
C ILE A 50 7.83 -3.73 0.75
N ALA A 51 7.38 -4.83 0.14
CA ALA A 51 7.65 -6.18 0.59
C ALA A 51 8.48 -6.94 -0.45
N GLN A 52 8.99 -8.09 -0.07
CA GLN A 52 9.74 -8.95 -0.97
C GLN A 52 9.32 -10.40 -0.76
N THR A 53 9.16 -11.11 -1.86
CA THR A 53 9.02 -12.56 -1.85
C THR A 53 9.93 -13.11 -2.95
N GLY A 54 10.94 -13.90 -2.56
CA GLY A 54 11.95 -14.37 -3.50
C GLY A 54 12.67 -13.20 -4.16
N ASP A 55 12.65 -13.16 -5.47
CA ASP A 55 13.26 -12.10 -6.29
C ASP A 55 12.24 -11.06 -6.79
N THR A 56 11.06 -11.01 -6.18
CA THR A 56 10.00 -10.07 -6.53
C THR A 56 9.82 -9.03 -5.42
N LEU A 57 9.88 -7.75 -5.81
CA LEU A 57 9.47 -6.64 -4.95
C LEU A 57 7.97 -6.41 -5.13
N VAL A 58 7.27 -6.25 -4.02
CA VAL A 58 5.83 -6.06 -4.01
C VAL A 58 5.53 -4.70 -3.40
N PHE A 59 4.94 -3.82 -4.21
CA PHE A 59 4.57 -2.46 -3.80
C PHE A 59 3.09 -2.50 -3.43
N VAL A 60 2.79 -2.29 -2.14
CA VAL A 60 1.45 -2.49 -1.60
C VAL A 60 0.84 -1.15 -1.22
N GLU A 61 -0.32 -0.87 -1.78
CA GLU A 61 -1.16 0.26 -1.39
C GLU A 61 -2.18 -0.22 -0.38
N VAL A 62 -2.26 0.46 0.77
CA VAL A 62 -3.18 0.09 1.84
C VAL A 62 -4.31 1.11 1.91
N LYS A 63 -5.54 0.64 1.93
CA LYS A 63 -6.73 1.48 2.08
C LYS A 63 -7.51 1.05 3.31
N ALA A 64 -7.60 1.95 4.30
CA ALA A 64 -8.38 1.72 5.50
C ALA A 64 -9.77 2.37 5.33
N ARG A 65 -10.81 1.62 5.69
CA ARG A 65 -12.20 2.08 5.63
C ARG A 65 -12.92 1.69 6.91
N THR A 66 -13.93 2.45 7.26
CA THR A 66 -14.84 2.07 8.35
C THR A 66 -16.02 1.27 7.84
N ASP A 67 -16.34 1.38 6.54
CA ASP A 67 -17.43 0.67 5.87
C ASP A 67 -16.89 -0.64 5.28
N ARG A 68 -17.60 -1.74 5.51
CA ARG A 68 -17.20 -3.08 5.07
C ARG A 68 -17.65 -3.45 3.66
N ASP A 69 -18.49 -2.62 3.04
CA ASP A 69 -19.08 -2.93 1.74
C ASP A 69 -18.28 -2.37 0.57
N ILE A 70 -17.03 -1.93 0.81
CA ILE A 70 -16.20 -1.34 -0.23
C ILE A 70 -15.39 -2.41 -0.94
N ASP A 71 -15.53 -2.45 -2.27
CA ASP A 71 -14.77 -3.30 -3.15
C ASP A 71 -13.30 -2.85 -3.14
N PRO A 72 -12.33 -3.76 -2.92
CA PRO A 72 -10.91 -3.42 -3.02
C PRO A 72 -10.52 -2.70 -4.31
N ALA A 73 -11.16 -3.04 -5.42
CA ALA A 73 -10.90 -2.39 -6.71
C ALA A 73 -11.20 -0.89 -6.69
N GLU A 74 -12.09 -0.42 -5.82
CA GLU A 74 -12.42 1.00 -5.70
C GLU A 74 -11.29 1.82 -5.08
N ALA A 75 -10.33 1.18 -4.41
CA ALA A 75 -9.15 1.84 -3.87
C ALA A 75 -8.18 2.26 -4.97
N ILE A 76 -8.34 1.74 -6.17
CA ILE A 76 -7.45 2.00 -7.30
C ILE A 76 -7.95 3.20 -8.07
N ASN A 77 -7.13 4.27 -8.18
CA ASN A 77 -7.43 5.40 -9.04
C ASN A 77 -6.19 5.80 -9.83
N HIS A 78 -6.40 6.51 -10.93
CA HIS A 78 -5.38 6.80 -11.91
C HIS A 78 -4.20 7.61 -11.33
N ASN A 79 -4.48 8.64 -10.53
CA ASN A 79 -3.44 9.45 -9.92
C ASN A 79 -2.62 8.67 -8.91
N LYS A 80 -3.28 7.82 -8.14
CA LYS A 80 -2.62 6.96 -7.16
C LYS A 80 -1.69 5.97 -7.85
N ILE A 81 -2.15 5.36 -8.94
CA ILE A 81 -1.33 4.45 -9.76
C ILE A 81 -0.09 5.14 -10.25
N LYS A 82 -0.21 6.34 -10.82
CA LYS A 82 0.94 7.11 -11.31
C LYS A 82 1.96 7.37 -10.20
N ASN A 83 1.49 7.75 -9.02
CA ASN A 83 2.36 8.07 -7.89
C ASN A 83 3.08 6.83 -7.37
N VAL A 84 2.37 5.72 -7.24
CA VAL A 84 2.96 4.46 -6.78
C VAL A 84 3.99 3.96 -7.79
N VAL A 85 3.68 3.99 -9.08
CA VAL A 85 4.61 3.58 -10.15
C VAL A 85 5.87 4.44 -10.14
N ARG A 86 5.72 5.76 -9.97
CA ARG A 86 6.87 6.68 -9.89
C ARG A 86 7.76 6.35 -8.71
N GLY A 87 7.16 6.13 -7.54
CA GLY A 87 7.90 5.74 -6.33
C GLY A 87 8.58 4.39 -6.50
N ALA A 88 7.88 3.42 -7.08
CA ALA A 88 8.42 2.09 -7.31
C ALA A 88 9.63 2.13 -8.25
N ASN A 89 9.54 2.89 -9.34
CA ASN A 89 10.67 3.05 -10.27
C ASN A 89 11.88 3.65 -9.56
N ALA A 90 11.66 4.68 -8.71
CA ALA A 90 12.75 5.29 -7.95
C ALA A 90 13.38 4.29 -6.99
N TYR A 91 12.57 3.49 -6.29
CA TYR A 91 13.07 2.49 -5.36
C TYR A 91 13.88 1.41 -6.08
N MET A 92 13.36 0.92 -7.21
CA MET A 92 14.02 -0.15 -7.98
C MET A 92 15.37 0.30 -8.54
N ARG A 93 15.49 1.57 -8.95
CA ARG A 93 16.76 2.11 -9.44
C ARG A 93 17.86 2.17 -8.35
N MET A 94 17.46 2.15 -7.07
CA MET A 94 18.41 2.16 -5.95
C MET A 94 18.94 0.77 -5.62
N GLN A 95 18.35 -0.27 -6.21
CA GLN A 95 18.73 -1.65 -5.90
C GLN A 95 19.89 -2.11 -6.76
N ASP A 96 20.75 -2.96 -6.17
CA ASP A 96 21.88 -3.57 -6.90
C ASP A 96 21.49 -4.84 -7.63
N PHE A 97 20.29 -5.33 -7.40
CA PHE A 97 19.76 -6.54 -8.00
C PHE A 97 18.59 -6.18 -8.92
N ASP A 98 18.43 -6.93 -10.00
CA ASP A 98 17.37 -6.71 -10.99
C ASP A 98 16.13 -7.52 -10.58
N PHE A 99 15.32 -6.94 -9.70
CA PHE A 99 14.12 -7.58 -9.19
C PHE A 99 12.98 -7.58 -10.20
N PHE A 100 12.18 -8.63 -10.18
CA PHE A 100 10.81 -8.55 -10.67
C PHE A 100 9.98 -7.67 -9.72
N TYR A 101 8.84 -7.19 -10.17
CA TYR A 101 8.01 -6.33 -9.34
C TYR A 101 6.52 -6.59 -9.59
N ARG A 102 5.73 -6.25 -8.58
CA ARG A 102 4.27 -6.43 -8.61
C ARG A 102 3.62 -5.34 -7.78
N PHE A 103 2.43 -4.90 -8.21
CA PHE A 103 1.65 -3.90 -7.49
C PHE A 103 0.40 -4.55 -6.90
N ASP A 104 0.27 -4.48 -5.58
CA ASP A 104 -0.83 -5.07 -4.84
C ASP A 104 -1.61 -3.98 -4.10
N VAL A 105 -2.88 -4.26 -3.82
CA VAL A 105 -3.73 -3.39 -3.01
C VAL A 105 -4.32 -4.20 -1.87
N ALA A 106 -4.26 -3.65 -0.67
CA ALA A 106 -4.89 -4.22 0.51
C ALA A 106 -5.93 -3.25 1.04
N THR A 107 -7.14 -3.72 1.29
CA THR A 107 -8.17 -2.94 1.97
C THR A 107 -8.45 -3.55 3.33
N VAL A 108 -8.53 -2.69 4.34
CA VAL A 108 -8.86 -3.09 5.70
C VAL A 108 -10.08 -2.31 6.12
N SER A 109 -11.19 -3.02 6.34
CA SER A 109 -12.49 -2.43 6.63
C SER A 109 -12.90 -2.75 8.05
N GLY A 110 -13.40 -1.76 8.78
CA GLY A 110 -13.85 -1.92 10.16
C GLY A 110 -13.01 -1.11 11.14
N ASN A 111 -12.52 -1.76 12.17
CA ASN A 111 -11.65 -1.15 13.18
C ASN A 111 -10.65 -2.21 13.69
N VAL A 112 -9.72 -1.79 14.55
CA VAL A 112 -8.64 -2.66 15.02
C VAL A 112 -9.15 -3.92 15.74
N ASP A 113 -10.29 -3.84 16.40
CA ASP A 113 -10.85 -4.97 17.16
C ASP A 113 -11.70 -5.90 16.30
N ASN A 114 -12.21 -5.40 15.17
CA ASN A 114 -13.09 -6.17 14.30
C ASN A 114 -12.96 -5.65 12.88
N TYR A 115 -12.13 -6.32 12.08
CA TYR A 115 -11.83 -5.88 10.73
C TYR A 115 -11.87 -7.04 9.74
N THR A 116 -12.04 -6.66 8.46
CA THR A 116 -11.90 -7.56 7.33
C THR A 116 -10.75 -7.05 6.47
N LEU A 117 -9.81 -7.92 6.16
CA LEU A 117 -8.67 -7.61 5.29
C LEU A 117 -8.85 -8.34 3.96
N ASP A 118 -8.90 -7.56 2.88
CA ASP A 118 -8.96 -8.09 1.52
C ASP A 118 -7.67 -7.73 0.80
N TYR A 119 -7.04 -8.70 0.16
CA TYR A 119 -5.75 -8.50 -0.50
C TYR A 119 -5.85 -8.86 -1.97
N LEU A 120 -5.52 -7.92 -2.84
CA LEU A 120 -5.60 -8.07 -4.28
C LEU A 120 -4.19 -8.03 -4.86
N LYS A 121 -3.70 -9.19 -5.33
CA LYS A 121 -2.41 -9.29 -6.02
C LYS A 121 -2.55 -8.81 -7.45
N ASP A 122 -1.47 -8.22 -7.97
CA ASP A 122 -1.45 -7.70 -9.34
C ASP A 122 -2.64 -6.78 -9.60
N ALA A 123 -2.88 -5.87 -8.67
CA ALA A 123 -4.07 -5.02 -8.69
C ALA A 123 -4.12 -4.11 -9.91
N PHE A 124 -2.96 -3.75 -10.46
CA PHE A 124 -2.88 -2.94 -11.68
C PHE A 124 -1.53 -3.16 -12.35
N LEU A 125 -1.51 -2.90 -13.64
CA LEU A 125 -0.27 -2.87 -14.42
C LEU A 125 0.19 -1.42 -14.53
N PRO A 126 1.53 -1.18 -14.52
CA PRO A 126 2.01 0.18 -14.74
C PRO A 126 1.57 0.69 -16.10
N PRO A 127 1.23 1.99 -16.21
CA PRO A 127 0.90 2.56 -17.51
C PRO A 127 2.06 2.38 -18.48
N LEU A 128 1.74 2.07 -19.75
CA LEU A 128 2.76 2.02 -20.79
C LEU A 128 3.38 3.42 -20.91
N GLN A 129 4.70 3.46 -20.81
CA GLN A 129 5.40 4.71 -21.02
C GLN A 129 5.59 4.93 -22.51
N SER A 130 5.16 6.09 -22.97
CA SER A 130 5.50 6.50 -24.32
C SER A 130 6.98 6.76 -24.39
N ARG A 131 7.63 6.19 -25.35
CA ARG A 131 9.06 6.35 -25.58
C ARG A 131 9.31 7.47 -26.56
#